data_86ab04f46c4cbac49b0f23dd0bda39f4
#
_entry.id   86ab04f46c4cbac49b0f23dd0bda39f4
#
_cell.length_a   1.000
_cell.length_b   1.000
_cell.length_c   1.000
_cell.angle_alpha   90.00
_cell.angle_beta   90.00
_cell.angle_gamma   90.00
#
_symmetry.space_group_name_H-M   'P 1'
#
loop_
_entity.id
_entity.type
_entity.pdbx_description
1 polymer ?
#
loop_
_entity_poly.entity_id
_entity_poly.type
_entity_poly.pdbx_seq_one_letter_code
_entity_poly.pdbx_strand_id
1 'polypeptide(L)'
;LPGDSKGVPGIEDTAVCPEYLPDYVADIKGVLKKLGLESVYYAHIATGEIHFRPLINFKDPADVKRFEQLMDGVAALVKKYRGSMSGEHGDGRARGKYIAFMLGERNYQLVRQVKQAWDPDNVFNPGKIVDTPPITESLRVEPGKSDPEFETYFDFSENKGYFRSVEKCNGSGDCRKGKAIGGTLCPTFMATGDEDKSTRGRANVLREFMYKHERKDPFDHKEIYEVLDLCIACKACK
;
A
#
# COMPACT_ATOMS: atom_id res chain seq x y z
N LEU A 1 -2.21 -9.85 9.15
CA LEU A 1 -1.05 -10.58 9.67
C LEU A 1 -0.52 -9.84 10.89
N PRO A 2 -0.28 -10.51 12.03
CA PRO A 2 0.43 -9.93 13.15
C PRO A 2 1.91 -9.70 12.79
N GLY A 3 2.55 -8.71 13.45
CA GLY A 3 3.95 -8.36 13.18
C GLY A 3 4.12 -7.36 12.05
N ASP A 4 5.36 -7.18 11.60
CA ASP A 4 5.77 -6.10 10.70
C ASP A 4 5.73 -6.49 9.22
N SER A 5 5.86 -7.79 8.90
CA SER A 5 5.70 -8.28 7.53
C SER A 5 4.25 -8.22 7.08
N LYS A 6 4.01 -7.58 5.95
CA LYS A 6 2.67 -7.38 5.37
C LYS A 6 2.65 -7.84 3.91
N GLY A 7 1.49 -8.27 3.43
CA GLY A 7 1.29 -8.51 2.01
C GLY A 7 1.34 -7.19 1.23
N VAL A 8 2.34 -7.02 0.38
CA VAL A 8 2.58 -5.76 -0.33
C VAL A 8 2.05 -5.84 -1.76
N PRO A 9 1.21 -4.88 -2.20
CA PRO A 9 0.61 -4.88 -3.54
C PRO A 9 1.54 -4.28 -4.62
N GLY A 10 2.84 -4.62 -4.60
CA GLY A 10 3.81 -4.09 -5.56
C GLY A 10 3.73 -4.74 -6.93
N ILE A 11 3.73 -6.06 -6.93
CA ILE A 11 3.70 -6.91 -8.14
C ILE A 11 2.34 -7.54 -8.40
N GLU A 12 1.31 -7.09 -7.70
CA GLU A 12 -0.06 -7.48 -8.02
C GLU A 12 -0.48 -6.83 -9.34
N ASP A 13 -1.51 -7.38 -10.00
CA ASP A 13 -2.09 -6.78 -11.18
C ASP A 13 -1.24 -6.92 -12.47
N THR A 14 -0.22 -7.77 -12.45
CA THR A 14 0.49 -8.09 -13.68
C THR A 14 -0.30 -9.09 -14.52
N ALA A 15 -0.35 -8.84 -15.84
CA ALA A 15 -1.12 -9.65 -16.76
C ALA A 15 -0.26 -10.14 -17.94
N VAL A 16 -0.45 -11.40 -18.32
CA VAL A 16 0.17 -12.01 -19.50
C VAL A 16 -0.90 -12.77 -20.27
N CYS A 17 -0.63 -13.13 -21.54
CA CYS A 17 -1.55 -14.02 -22.27
C CYS A 17 -1.82 -15.30 -21.44
N PRO A 18 -3.09 -15.72 -21.27
CA PRO A 18 -3.45 -16.88 -20.46
C PRO A 18 -2.66 -18.16 -20.76
N GLU A 19 -2.26 -18.35 -22.01
CA GLU A 19 -1.44 -19.49 -22.45
C GLU A 19 -0.07 -19.54 -21.75
N TYR A 20 0.47 -18.40 -21.36
CA TYR A 20 1.78 -18.30 -20.69
C TYR A 20 1.70 -18.32 -19.17
N LEU A 21 0.50 -18.30 -18.59
CA LEU A 21 0.33 -18.24 -17.14
C LEU A 21 1.11 -19.30 -16.36
N PRO A 22 1.11 -20.58 -16.74
CA PRO A 22 1.84 -21.61 -15.99
C PRO A 22 3.34 -21.31 -15.90
N ASP A 23 3.95 -20.96 -17.01
CA ASP A 23 5.38 -20.64 -17.09
C ASP A 23 5.71 -19.33 -16.38
N TYR A 24 4.86 -18.31 -16.57
CA TYR A 24 5.00 -17.02 -15.92
C TYR A 24 4.94 -17.14 -14.38
N VAL A 25 3.99 -17.90 -13.86
CA VAL A 25 3.86 -18.17 -12.42
C VAL A 25 5.08 -18.93 -11.89
N ALA A 26 5.57 -19.91 -12.65
CA ALA A 26 6.77 -20.65 -12.27
C ALA A 26 8.02 -19.74 -12.21
N ASP A 27 8.17 -18.86 -13.18
CA ASP A 27 9.27 -17.89 -13.23
C ASP A 27 9.19 -16.89 -12.08
N ILE A 28 8.00 -16.31 -11.75
CA ILE A 28 7.83 -15.43 -10.59
C ILE A 28 8.16 -16.15 -9.29
N LYS A 29 7.68 -17.39 -9.10
CA LYS A 29 8.04 -18.20 -7.92
C LYS A 29 9.56 -18.42 -7.85
N GLY A 30 10.23 -18.54 -8.98
CA GLY A 30 11.69 -18.59 -9.06
C GLY A 30 12.35 -17.31 -8.56
N VAL A 31 11.83 -16.14 -8.93
CA VAL A 31 12.33 -14.84 -8.44
C VAL A 31 12.09 -14.70 -6.93
N LEU A 32 10.87 -14.99 -6.46
CA LEU A 32 10.53 -14.96 -5.03
C LEU A 32 11.46 -15.86 -4.22
N LYS A 33 11.69 -17.10 -4.68
CA LYS A 33 12.60 -18.05 -4.02
C LYS A 33 14.03 -17.55 -3.94
N LYS A 34 14.57 -16.94 -5.01
CA LYS A 34 15.92 -16.36 -5.02
C LYS A 34 16.05 -15.22 -4.00
N LEU A 35 14.99 -14.46 -3.76
CA LEU A 35 14.97 -13.37 -2.80
C LEU A 35 14.58 -13.81 -1.38
N GLY A 36 14.26 -15.09 -1.17
CA GLY A 36 13.80 -15.60 0.12
C GLY A 36 12.47 -15.01 0.56
N LEU A 37 11.58 -14.69 -0.39
CA LEU A 37 10.27 -14.08 -0.13
C LEU A 37 9.15 -15.11 -0.28
N GLU A 38 8.21 -15.08 0.65
CA GLU A 38 6.93 -15.77 0.56
C GLU A 38 5.87 -14.84 -0.04
N SER A 39 4.88 -15.39 -0.74
CA SER A 39 3.77 -14.63 -1.33
C SER A 39 2.48 -15.42 -1.26
N VAL A 40 1.38 -14.74 -0.99
CA VAL A 40 0.04 -15.22 -1.33
C VAL A 40 -0.33 -14.71 -2.71
N TYR A 41 -1.20 -15.42 -3.42
CA TYR A 41 -1.64 -15.02 -4.76
C TYR A 41 -3.05 -15.50 -5.06
N TYR A 42 -3.73 -14.74 -5.88
CA TYR A 42 -5.03 -15.04 -6.47
C TYR A 42 -5.06 -14.45 -7.89
N ALA A 43 -6.05 -14.76 -8.69
CA ALA A 43 -5.98 -14.42 -10.11
C ALA A 43 -7.35 -14.23 -10.76
N HIS A 44 -7.39 -13.40 -11.79
CA HIS A 44 -8.41 -13.38 -12.83
C HIS A 44 -7.89 -14.20 -14.02
N ILE A 45 -7.95 -15.52 -13.91
CA ILE A 45 -7.27 -16.46 -14.83
C ILE A 45 -7.70 -16.25 -16.28
N ALA A 46 -8.97 -15.95 -16.54
CA ALA A 46 -9.49 -15.77 -17.89
C ALA A 46 -8.86 -14.59 -18.63
N THR A 47 -8.40 -13.58 -17.90
CA THR A 47 -7.72 -12.39 -18.44
C THR A 47 -6.20 -12.47 -18.35
N GLY A 48 -5.67 -13.55 -17.76
CA GLY A 48 -4.23 -13.73 -17.59
C GLY A 48 -3.60 -12.90 -16.48
N GLU A 49 -4.41 -12.37 -15.59
CA GLU A 49 -4.00 -11.45 -14.53
C GLU A 49 -3.80 -12.18 -13.21
N ILE A 50 -2.69 -11.89 -12.53
CA ILE A 50 -2.35 -12.49 -11.24
C ILE A 50 -1.94 -11.43 -10.23
N HIS A 51 -2.52 -11.54 -9.04
CA HIS A 51 -2.22 -10.72 -7.88
C HIS A 51 -1.28 -11.46 -6.93
N PHE A 52 0.01 -11.17 -7.01
CA PHE A 52 0.99 -11.63 -6.04
C PHE A 52 1.13 -10.60 -4.93
N ARG A 53 1.03 -11.03 -3.68
CA ARG A 53 1.26 -10.20 -2.49
C ARG A 53 2.39 -10.77 -1.67
N PRO A 54 3.64 -10.42 -1.98
CA PRO A 54 4.80 -10.86 -1.23
C PRO A 54 4.76 -10.29 0.19
N LEU A 55 5.24 -11.10 1.14
CA LEU A 55 5.36 -10.71 2.55
C LEU A 55 6.65 -9.93 2.74
N ILE A 56 6.54 -8.63 3.00
CA ILE A 56 7.67 -7.70 3.11
C ILE A 56 7.51 -6.84 4.36
N ASN A 57 8.61 -6.64 5.07
CA ASN A 57 8.70 -5.72 6.19
C ASN A 57 9.40 -4.42 5.76
N PHE A 58 8.65 -3.40 5.40
CA PHE A 58 9.23 -2.11 5.00
C PHE A 58 9.95 -1.35 6.12
N LYS A 59 9.88 -1.81 7.37
CA LYS A 59 10.72 -1.29 8.47
C LYS A 59 12.17 -1.79 8.37
N ASP A 60 12.41 -2.91 7.67
CA ASP A 60 13.73 -3.46 7.43
C ASP A 60 14.32 -2.92 6.12
N PRO A 61 15.45 -2.18 6.16
CA PRO A 61 16.13 -1.71 4.94
C PRO A 61 16.50 -2.83 3.95
N ALA A 62 16.79 -4.03 4.45
CA ALA A 62 17.08 -5.18 3.59
C ALA A 62 15.86 -5.63 2.80
N ASP A 63 14.68 -5.58 3.41
CA ASP A 63 13.42 -5.90 2.75
C ASP A 63 13.02 -4.84 1.71
N VAL A 64 13.30 -3.57 1.98
CA VAL A 64 13.09 -2.49 0.99
C VAL A 64 13.92 -2.75 -0.26
N LYS A 65 15.19 -3.15 -0.09
CA LYS A 65 16.05 -3.54 -1.22
C LYS A 65 15.55 -4.80 -1.93
N ARG A 66 15.09 -5.80 -1.19
CA ARG A 66 14.48 -7.02 -1.78
C ARG A 66 13.20 -6.70 -2.57
N PHE A 67 12.40 -5.75 -2.09
CA PHE A 67 11.22 -5.27 -2.79
C PHE A 67 11.58 -4.64 -4.14
N GLU A 68 12.58 -3.77 -4.19
CA GLU A 68 13.04 -3.17 -5.46
C GLU A 68 13.54 -4.25 -6.43
N GLN A 69 14.37 -5.18 -5.95
CA GLN A 69 14.86 -6.30 -6.76
C GLN A 69 13.73 -7.19 -7.28
N LEU A 70 12.70 -7.41 -6.47
CA LEU A 70 11.52 -8.16 -6.88
C LEU A 70 10.76 -7.44 -8.00
N MET A 71 10.52 -6.15 -7.83
CA MET A 71 9.83 -5.33 -8.84
C MET A 71 10.60 -5.32 -10.18
N ASP A 72 11.93 -5.14 -10.14
CA ASP A 72 12.77 -5.17 -11.33
C ASP A 72 12.74 -6.55 -12.01
N GLY A 73 12.83 -7.63 -11.23
CA GLY A 73 12.76 -9.00 -11.72
C GLY A 73 11.42 -9.33 -12.38
N VAL A 74 10.33 -8.91 -11.76
CA VAL A 74 8.97 -9.13 -12.30
C VAL A 74 8.74 -8.29 -13.55
N ALA A 75 9.19 -7.03 -13.59
CA ALA A 75 9.10 -6.21 -14.81
C ALA A 75 9.81 -6.86 -16.00
N ALA A 76 10.98 -7.45 -15.77
CA ALA A 76 11.71 -8.21 -16.80
C ALA A 76 10.92 -9.43 -17.30
N LEU A 77 10.25 -10.16 -16.39
CA LEU A 77 9.41 -11.30 -16.77
C LEU A 77 8.17 -10.85 -17.53
N VAL A 78 7.47 -9.83 -17.06
CA VAL A 78 6.30 -9.27 -17.77
C VAL A 78 6.67 -8.89 -19.19
N LYS A 79 7.81 -8.24 -19.39
CA LYS A 79 8.30 -7.91 -20.73
C LYS A 79 8.65 -9.14 -21.55
N LYS A 80 9.30 -10.16 -20.96
CA LYS A 80 9.60 -11.45 -21.59
C LYS A 80 8.34 -12.10 -22.15
N TYR A 81 7.27 -12.10 -21.37
CA TYR A 81 5.98 -12.68 -21.74
C TYR A 81 5.06 -11.71 -22.52
N ARG A 82 5.58 -10.53 -22.91
CA ARG A 82 4.84 -9.52 -23.67
C ARG A 82 3.55 -9.08 -22.98
N GLY A 83 3.59 -9.04 -21.66
CA GLY A 83 2.47 -8.71 -20.78
C GLY A 83 2.38 -7.23 -20.43
N SER A 84 1.55 -6.95 -19.44
CA SER A 84 1.35 -5.62 -18.84
C SER A 84 1.73 -5.62 -17.36
N MET A 85 2.36 -4.55 -16.90
CA MET A 85 2.65 -4.34 -15.46
C MET A 85 1.37 -4.04 -14.67
N SER A 86 0.31 -3.59 -15.34
CA SER A 86 -0.99 -3.34 -14.74
C SER A 86 -2.09 -3.85 -15.67
N GLY A 87 -2.92 -4.77 -15.17
CA GLY A 87 -4.09 -5.27 -15.86
C GLY A 87 -5.30 -4.35 -15.68
N GLU A 88 -5.59 -3.93 -14.45
CA GLU A 88 -6.79 -3.15 -14.12
C GLU A 88 -6.53 -1.93 -13.19
N HIS A 89 -5.52 -1.97 -12.30
CA HIS A 89 -5.33 -0.95 -11.27
C HIS A 89 -4.65 0.33 -11.76
N GLY A 90 -3.98 0.31 -12.91
CA GLY A 90 -3.14 1.40 -13.41
C GLY A 90 -1.74 1.43 -12.78
N ASP A 91 -0.76 1.99 -13.50
CA ASP A 91 0.64 1.97 -13.07
C ASP A 91 0.92 2.91 -11.89
N GLY A 92 0.24 4.03 -11.85
CA GLY A 92 0.31 5.00 -10.75
C GLY A 92 1.74 5.42 -10.43
N ARG A 93 2.08 5.38 -9.13
CA ARG A 93 3.41 5.69 -8.62
C ARG A 93 4.33 4.46 -8.61
N ALA A 94 3.81 3.31 -8.19
CA ALA A 94 4.64 2.14 -7.92
C ALA A 94 5.19 1.49 -9.19
N ARG A 95 4.45 1.56 -10.30
CA ARG A 95 4.83 0.96 -11.58
C ARG A 95 5.31 1.97 -12.63
N GLY A 96 5.17 3.28 -12.35
CA GLY A 96 5.59 4.34 -13.27
C GLY A 96 7.07 4.28 -13.67
N LYS A 97 7.96 3.85 -12.75
CA LYS A 97 9.38 3.57 -13.03
C LYS A 97 9.57 2.65 -14.25
N TYR A 98 8.63 1.75 -14.51
CA TYR A 98 8.77 0.72 -15.55
C TYR A 98 8.15 1.07 -16.89
N ILE A 99 7.43 2.19 -17.00
CA ILE A 99 6.72 2.55 -18.24
C ILE A 99 7.69 2.73 -19.39
N ALA A 100 8.79 3.47 -19.20
CA ALA A 100 9.82 3.62 -20.23
C ALA A 100 10.43 2.27 -20.63
N PHE A 101 10.69 1.39 -19.66
CA PHE A 101 11.19 0.04 -19.90
C PHE A 101 10.18 -0.81 -20.70
N MET A 102 8.89 -0.73 -20.38
CA MET A 102 7.84 -1.51 -21.05
C MET A 102 7.52 -1.00 -22.46
N LEU A 103 7.30 0.29 -22.61
CA LEU A 103 6.82 0.91 -23.85
C LEU A 103 7.94 1.37 -24.78
N GLY A 104 9.17 1.48 -24.28
CA GLY A 104 10.30 2.10 -24.96
C GLY A 104 10.31 3.63 -24.80
N GLU A 105 11.50 4.21 -24.86
CA GLU A 105 11.72 5.62 -24.59
C GLU A 105 10.88 6.56 -25.47
N ARG A 106 10.78 6.27 -26.78
CA ARG A 106 9.98 7.08 -27.71
C ARG A 106 8.52 7.21 -27.26
N ASN A 107 7.89 6.10 -26.90
CA ASN A 107 6.50 6.10 -26.47
C ASN A 107 6.34 6.76 -25.09
N TYR A 108 7.30 6.55 -24.20
CA TYR A 108 7.30 7.25 -22.91
C TYR A 108 7.36 8.77 -23.07
N GLN A 109 8.18 9.28 -24.02
CA GLN A 109 8.21 10.72 -24.31
C GLN A 109 6.87 11.23 -24.86
N LEU A 110 6.13 10.43 -25.63
CA LEU A 110 4.76 10.81 -26.05
C LEU A 110 3.81 10.88 -24.86
N VAL A 111 3.89 9.94 -23.91
CA VAL A 111 3.10 9.99 -22.66
C VAL A 111 3.41 11.25 -21.85
N ARG A 112 4.68 11.63 -21.75
CA ARG A 112 5.10 12.91 -21.11
C ARG A 112 4.53 14.12 -21.82
N GLN A 113 4.55 14.15 -23.16
CA GLN A 113 3.98 15.24 -23.94
C GLN A 113 2.47 15.39 -23.72
N VAL A 114 1.73 14.27 -23.66
CA VAL A 114 0.30 14.29 -23.32
C VAL A 114 0.09 14.90 -21.94
N LYS A 115 0.84 14.45 -20.93
CA LYS A 115 0.77 15.03 -19.57
C LYS A 115 1.04 16.53 -19.60
N GLN A 116 2.10 16.96 -20.25
CA GLN A 116 2.50 18.38 -20.34
C GLN A 116 1.46 19.24 -21.08
N ALA A 117 0.82 18.69 -22.10
CA ALA A 117 -0.21 19.41 -22.85
C ALA A 117 -1.48 19.67 -22.04
N TRP A 118 -1.86 18.73 -21.17
CA TRP A 118 -3.07 18.84 -20.35
C TRP A 118 -2.84 19.46 -18.97
N ASP A 119 -1.63 19.37 -18.47
CA ASP A 119 -1.25 19.78 -17.10
C ASP A 119 0.16 20.39 -17.10
N PRO A 120 0.34 21.56 -17.75
CA PRO A 120 1.65 22.20 -17.87
C PRO A 120 2.25 22.58 -16.52
N ASP A 121 1.42 22.88 -15.53
CA ASP A 121 1.84 23.27 -14.18
C ASP A 121 1.99 22.08 -13.23
N ASN A 122 1.77 20.84 -13.73
CA ASN A 122 1.87 19.60 -12.97
C ASN A 122 1.07 19.59 -11.66
N VAL A 123 -0.17 20.09 -11.71
CA VAL A 123 -1.09 20.18 -10.56
C VAL A 123 -1.83 18.87 -10.32
N PHE A 124 -2.18 18.13 -11.40
CA PHE A 124 -2.99 16.92 -11.32
C PHE A 124 -2.13 15.67 -11.12
N ASN A 125 -2.20 15.08 -9.92
CA ASN A 125 -1.48 13.85 -9.58
C ASN A 125 0.01 13.87 -9.96
N PRO A 126 0.81 14.81 -9.46
CA PRO A 126 2.24 14.88 -9.76
C PRO A 126 2.95 13.59 -9.34
N GLY A 127 3.94 13.16 -10.12
CA GLY A 127 4.72 11.95 -9.85
C GLY A 127 3.93 10.65 -9.97
N LYS A 128 2.87 10.63 -10.79
CA LYS A 128 2.13 9.42 -11.17
C LYS A 128 2.32 9.17 -12.66
N ILE A 129 2.60 7.93 -13.05
CA ILE A 129 2.83 7.48 -14.43
C ILE A 129 4.06 8.15 -15.05
N VAL A 130 4.10 9.49 -15.07
CA VAL A 130 5.17 10.31 -15.62
C VAL A 130 6.04 10.86 -14.49
N ASP A 131 7.36 10.80 -14.68
CA ASP A 131 8.36 11.35 -13.76
C ASP A 131 8.14 10.91 -12.30
N THR A 132 7.89 9.61 -12.13
CA THR A 132 7.63 9.03 -10.82
C THR A 132 8.91 9.00 -9.98
N PRO A 133 8.83 9.34 -8.68
CA PRO A 133 9.97 9.18 -7.79
C PRO A 133 10.31 7.69 -7.61
N PRO A 134 11.50 7.38 -7.05
CA PRO A 134 11.89 6.01 -6.71
C PRO A 134 10.81 5.29 -5.90
N ILE A 135 10.61 4.00 -6.16
CA ILE A 135 9.59 3.19 -5.48
C ILE A 135 9.86 3.01 -3.98
N THR A 136 11.10 3.23 -3.57
CA THR A 136 11.56 3.16 -2.18
C THR A 136 11.42 4.47 -1.42
N GLU A 137 11.01 5.53 -2.09
CA GLU A 137 10.78 6.84 -1.50
C GLU A 137 9.37 6.98 -0.92
N SER A 138 9.23 7.80 0.14
CA SER A 138 7.96 8.10 0.80
C SER A 138 7.14 6.85 1.16
N LEU A 139 7.82 5.83 1.65
CA LEU A 139 7.16 4.66 2.22
C LEU A 139 6.32 5.06 3.43
N ARG A 140 5.32 4.26 3.77
CA ARG A 140 4.46 4.49 4.94
C ARG A 140 5.24 4.49 6.26
N VAL A 141 6.40 3.84 6.28
CA VAL A 141 7.32 3.74 7.42
C VAL A 141 8.72 4.17 6.99
N GLU A 142 9.55 4.57 7.94
CA GLU A 142 10.95 4.91 7.72
C GLU A 142 11.81 3.65 7.95
N PRO A 143 12.46 3.10 6.92
CA PRO A 143 13.29 1.91 7.08
C PRO A 143 14.41 2.12 8.12
N GLY A 144 14.57 1.17 9.03
CA GLY A 144 15.58 1.23 10.09
C GLY A 144 15.17 2.04 11.32
N LYS A 145 14.02 2.70 11.31
CA LYS A 145 13.50 3.41 12.48
C LYS A 145 12.81 2.44 13.42
N SER A 146 13.14 2.50 14.70
CA SER A 146 12.50 1.72 15.74
C SER A 146 11.04 2.17 15.95
N ASP A 147 10.16 1.20 16.18
CA ASP A 147 8.79 1.52 16.59
C ASP A 147 8.78 2.15 17.98
N PRO A 148 7.89 3.10 18.23
CA PRO A 148 7.69 3.64 19.57
C PRO A 148 7.06 2.58 20.48
N GLU A 149 7.54 2.51 21.72
CA GLU A 149 6.97 1.68 22.76
C GLU A 149 6.14 2.53 23.71
N PHE A 150 5.01 1.98 24.14
CA PHE A 150 4.08 2.64 25.04
C PHE A 150 3.74 1.72 26.22
N GLU A 151 3.81 2.27 27.42
CA GLU A 151 3.23 1.63 28.58
C GLU A 151 1.69 1.78 28.54
N THR A 152 0.96 0.69 28.67
CA THR A 152 -0.51 0.67 28.53
C THR A 152 -1.17 -0.13 29.64
N TYR A 153 -2.40 0.27 30.03
CA TYR A 153 -3.22 -0.48 30.98
C TYR A 153 -3.83 -1.77 30.40
N PHE A 154 -4.00 -1.82 29.08
CA PHE A 154 -4.52 -2.99 28.37
C PHE A 154 -3.38 -3.81 27.79
N ASP A 155 -3.58 -5.12 27.72
CA ASP A 155 -2.63 -6.03 27.10
C ASP A 155 -2.76 -6.00 25.56
N PHE A 156 -1.66 -5.64 24.90
CA PHE A 156 -1.52 -5.65 23.44
C PHE A 156 -0.43 -6.64 22.97
N SER A 157 -0.05 -7.60 23.81
CA SER A 157 1.04 -8.56 23.52
C SER A 157 0.79 -9.40 22.27
N GLU A 158 -0.47 -9.81 22.03
CA GLU A 158 -0.87 -10.52 20.81
C GLU A 158 -0.50 -9.76 19.53
N ASN A 159 -0.48 -8.44 19.59
CA ASN A 159 -0.11 -7.57 18.46
C ASN A 159 1.34 -7.08 18.52
N LYS A 160 2.13 -7.57 19.48
CA LYS A 160 3.50 -7.10 19.74
C LYS A 160 3.55 -5.61 20.10
N GLY A 161 2.59 -5.13 20.87
CA GLY A 161 2.51 -3.78 21.41
C GLY A 161 1.39 -2.92 20.82
N TYR A 162 1.15 -1.79 21.50
CA TYR A 162 0.05 -0.87 21.18
C TYR A 162 0.19 -0.24 19.79
N PHE A 163 1.39 0.21 19.43
CA PHE A 163 1.64 0.82 18.11
C PHE A 163 1.29 -0.14 16.96
N ARG A 164 1.74 -1.39 17.02
CA ARG A 164 1.39 -2.40 16.01
C ARG A 164 -0.09 -2.75 16.00
N SER A 165 -0.77 -2.62 17.13
CA SER A 165 -2.23 -2.76 17.18
C SER A 165 -2.93 -1.68 16.34
N VAL A 166 -2.47 -0.44 16.42
CA VAL A 166 -2.97 0.68 15.62
C VAL A 166 -2.65 0.48 14.12
N GLU A 167 -1.51 -0.10 13.78
CA GLU A 167 -1.10 -0.41 12.40
C GLU A 167 -1.91 -1.54 11.73
N LYS A 168 -2.82 -2.21 12.43
CA LYS A 168 -3.65 -3.29 11.85
C LYS A 168 -4.65 -2.82 10.80
N CYS A 169 -4.89 -1.53 10.67
CA CYS A 169 -5.75 -1.01 9.63
C CYS A 169 -5.21 -1.39 8.24
N ASN A 170 -5.94 -2.24 7.54
CA ASN A 170 -5.60 -2.72 6.19
C ASN A 170 -6.15 -1.84 5.07
N GLY A 171 -6.89 -0.77 5.40
CA GLY A 171 -7.45 0.16 4.43
C GLY A 171 -8.68 -0.34 3.67
N SER A 172 -9.31 -1.48 4.07
CA SER A 172 -10.48 -2.04 3.38
C SER A 172 -11.64 -1.04 3.24
N GLY A 173 -11.74 -0.08 4.15
CA GLY A 173 -12.79 0.92 4.11
C GLY A 173 -14.17 0.45 4.61
N ASP A 174 -14.29 -0.75 5.17
CA ASP A 174 -15.55 -1.25 5.74
C ASP A 174 -16.14 -0.31 6.80
N CYS A 175 -15.28 0.38 7.55
CA CYS A 175 -15.71 1.40 8.51
C CYS A 175 -16.32 2.67 7.87
N ARG A 176 -16.26 2.80 6.55
CA ARG A 176 -16.75 3.94 5.76
C ARG A 176 -18.01 3.61 4.95
N LYS A 177 -18.64 2.48 5.19
CA LYS A 177 -19.91 2.14 4.52
C LYS A 177 -20.97 3.14 4.90
N GLY A 178 -21.57 3.77 3.88
CA GLY A 178 -22.67 4.71 4.05
C GLY A 178 -24.02 4.03 4.24
N LYS A 179 -25.04 4.80 4.64
CA LYS A 179 -26.40 4.31 4.90
C LYS A 179 -27.01 3.54 3.72
N ALA A 180 -26.69 3.95 2.49
CA ALA A 180 -27.26 3.34 1.27
C ALA A 180 -26.80 1.89 1.02
N ILE A 181 -25.64 1.50 1.55
CA ILE A 181 -25.03 0.17 1.34
C ILE A 181 -25.54 -0.82 2.40
N GLY A 182 -26.13 -0.31 3.49
CA GLY A 182 -26.53 -1.12 4.65
C GLY A 182 -25.36 -1.56 5.53
N GLY A 183 -25.63 -1.77 6.81
CA GLY A 183 -24.64 -2.11 7.81
C GLY A 183 -23.68 -0.96 8.13
N THR A 184 -23.13 -0.99 9.32
CA THR A 184 -22.11 -0.01 9.73
C THR A 184 -21.11 -0.64 10.66
N LEU A 185 -19.81 -0.32 10.43
CA LEU A 185 -18.79 -0.58 11.42
C LEU A 185 -18.65 0.63 12.36
N CYS A 186 -18.72 1.86 11.82
CA CYS A 186 -18.54 3.07 12.61
C CYS A 186 -19.80 3.96 12.57
N PRO A 187 -20.59 4.04 13.67
CA PRO A 187 -21.78 4.90 13.73
C PRO A 187 -21.46 6.38 13.51
N THR A 188 -20.29 6.84 14.00
CA THR A 188 -19.90 8.24 13.85
C THR A 188 -19.67 8.60 12.39
N PHE A 189 -18.97 7.75 11.64
CA PHE A 189 -18.81 7.96 10.20
C PHE A 189 -20.16 7.96 9.48
N MET A 190 -21.06 7.07 9.85
CA MET A 190 -22.41 7.04 9.24
C MET A 190 -23.21 8.32 9.50
N ALA A 191 -23.00 8.97 10.64
CA ALA A 191 -23.68 10.22 10.99
C ALA A 191 -23.06 11.43 10.29
N THR A 192 -21.74 11.50 10.17
CA THR A 192 -21.01 12.67 9.69
C THR A 192 -20.61 12.59 8.22
N GLY A 193 -20.28 11.39 7.72
CA GLY A 193 -19.63 11.21 6.41
C GLY A 193 -18.15 11.61 6.39
N ASP A 194 -17.58 12.06 7.50
CA ASP A 194 -16.23 12.57 7.58
C ASP A 194 -15.21 11.44 7.77
N GLU A 195 -14.18 11.41 6.94
CA GLU A 195 -13.13 10.39 6.95
C GLU A 195 -12.39 10.32 8.28
N ASP A 196 -12.06 11.44 8.88
CA ASP A 196 -11.37 11.55 10.16
C ASP A 196 -12.18 10.95 11.33
N LYS A 197 -13.50 10.89 11.22
CA LYS A 197 -14.42 10.26 12.19
C LYS A 197 -14.59 8.75 11.98
N SER A 198 -13.97 8.19 10.94
CA SER A 198 -13.98 6.73 10.71
C SER A 198 -12.95 6.00 11.58
N THR A 199 -13.11 4.68 11.75
CA THR A 199 -12.09 3.85 12.42
C THR A 199 -10.74 3.95 11.71
N ARG A 200 -10.74 3.94 10.38
CA ARG A 200 -9.53 4.09 9.57
C ARG A 200 -8.86 5.45 9.79
N GLY A 201 -9.64 6.53 9.75
CA GLY A 201 -9.13 7.89 9.99
C GLY A 201 -8.45 8.00 11.35
N ARG A 202 -9.14 7.57 12.42
CA ARG A 202 -8.60 7.55 13.78
C ARG A 202 -7.31 6.73 13.91
N ALA A 203 -7.29 5.52 13.35
CA ALA A 203 -6.08 4.68 13.38
C ALA A 203 -4.91 5.32 12.64
N ASN A 204 -5.14 5.96 11.50
CA ASN A 204 -4.08 6.64 10.76
C ASN A 204 -3.57 7.88 11.47
N VAL A 205 -4.44 8.71 12.06
CA VAL A 205 -4.03 9.88 12.85
C VAL A 205 -3.20 9.45 14.06
N LEU A 206 -3.68 8.48 14.84
CA LEU A 206 -2.93 7.94 15.97
C LEU A 206 -1.56 7.41 15.54
N ARG A 207 -1.50 6.65 14.47
CA ARG A 207 -0.24 6.13 13.95
C ARG A 207 0.75 7.24 13.60
N GLU A 208 0.32 8.27 12.86
CA GLU A 208 1.20 9.38 12.46
C GLU A 208 1.74 10.12 13.68
N PHE A 209 0.89 10.45 14.64
CA PHE A 209 1.33 11.17 15.84
C PHE A 209 2.24 10.31 16.72
N MET A 210 1.95 9.03 16.92
CA MET A 210 2.81 8.14 17.69
C MET A 210 4.18 7.91 17.02
N TYR A 211 4.25 7.95 15.69
CA TYR A 211 5.47 7.66 14.95
C TYR A 211 6.35 8.88 14.66
N LYS A 212 5.73 10.04 14.45
CA LYS A 212 6.42 11.27 14.00
C LYS A 212 6.42 12.41 15.02
N HIS A 213 5.93 12.17 16.24
CA HIS A 213 5.85 13.26 17.24
C HIS A 213 7.23 13.74 17.71
N GLU A 214 7.31 15.04 18.00
CA GLU A 214 8.48 15.68 18.62
C GLU A 214 8.22 16.08 20.08
N ARG A 215 6.98 15.96 20.56
CA ARG A 215 6.57 16.30 21.92
C ARG A 215 6.85 15.18 22.89
N LYS A 216 7.01 15.51 24.17
CA LYS A 216 7.22 14.52 25.24
C LYS A 216 6.04 13.53 25.34
N ASP A 217 4.81 14.03 25.16
CA ASP A 217 3.61 13.21 25.10
C ASP A 217 3.07 13.18 23.65
N PRO A 218 3.08 12.04 22.97
CA PRO A 218 2.60 11.91 21.60
C PRO A 218 1.07 12.06 21.49
N PHE A 219 0.35 12.03 22.60
CA PHE A 219 -1.11 12.19 22.64
C PHE A 219 -1.55 13.62 22.91
N ASP A 220 -0.65 14.53 23.31
CA ASP A 220 -0.94 15.95 23.54
C ASP A 220 -1.00 16.73 22.22
N HIS A 221 -1.98 16.38 21.38
CA HIS A 221 -2.25 17.04 20.11
C HIS A 221 -3.75 17.27 19.92
N LYS A 222 -4.10 18.49 19.55
CA LYS A 222 -5.49 18.88 19.31
C LYS A 222 -6.17 18.02 18.25
N GLU A 223 -5.44 17.63 17.20
CA GLU A 223 -5.92 16.80 16.10
C GLU A 223 -6.31 15.40 16.59
N ILE A 224 -5.61 14.83 17.55
CA ILE A 224 -6.00 13.55 18.17
C ILE A 224 -7.31 13.70 18.92
N TYR A 225 -7.44 14.78 19.71
CA TYR A 225 -8.69 15.08 20.40
C TYR A 225 -9.85 15.22 19.41
N GLU A 226 -9.69 16.02 18.35
CA GLU A 226 -10.73 16.28 17.36
C GLU A 226 -11.22 15.01 16.66
N VAL A 227 -10.33 14.07 16.29
CA VAL A 227 -10.74 12.82 15.63
C VAL A 227 -11.38 11.83 16.60
N LEU A 228 -11.09 11.90 17.91
CA LEU A 228 -11.63 11.02 18.93
C LEU A 228 -12.90 11.55 19.61
N ASP A 229 -13.14 12.85 19.58
CA ASP A 229 -14.21 13.55 20.32
C ASP A 229 -15.61 12.91 20.10
N LEU A 230 -15.94 12.61 18.85
CA LEU A 230 -17.24 11.99 18.53
C LEU A 230 -17.24 10.45 18.65
N CYS A 231 -16.20 9.83 19.20
CA CYS A 231 -16.16 8.38 19.38
C CYS A 231 -17.02 7.94 20.56
N ILE A 232 -18.13 7.29 20.28
CA ILE A 232 -19.07 6.80 21.30
C ILE A 232 -18.61 5.48 21.97
N ALA A 233 -17.40 5.02 21.74
CA ALA A 233 -16.81 3.81 22.32
C ALA A 233 -17.71 2.55 22.17
N CYS A 234 -18.42 2.40 21.06
CA CYS A 234 -19.37 1.30 20.79
C CYS A 234 -18.70 -0.09 20.61
N LYS A 235 -17.36 -0.15 20.48
CA LYS A 235 -16.54 -1.35 20.27
C LYS A 235 -16.74 -2.07 18.91
N ALA A 236 -17.52 -1.55 17.98
CA ALA A 236 -17.76 -2.18 16.68
C ALA A 236 -16.50 -2.32 15.80
N CYS A 237 -15.43 -1.58 16.10
CA CYS A 237 -14.14 -1.66 15.41
C CYS A 237 -13.15 -2.70 15.98
N LYS A 238 -13.57 -3.50 16.97
CA LYS A 238 -12.75 -4.54 17.59
C LYS A 238 -12.62 -5.77 16.69
#